data_5b4d09395dde37ce2cb6bffc93d60f86
#
_entry.id   5b4d09395dde37ce2cb6bffc93d60f86
#
_cell.length_a   1.000
_cell.length_b   1.000
_cell.length_c   1.000
_cell.angle_alpha   90.00
_cell.angle_beta   90.00
_cell.angle_gamma   90.00
#
_symmetry.space_group_name_H-M   'P 1'
#
loop_
_entity.id
_entity.type
_entity.pdbx_description
1 polymer ?
#
loop_
_entity_poly.entity_id
_entity_poly.type
_entity_poly.pdbx_seq_one_letter_code
_entity_poly.pdbx_strand_id
1 'polypeptide(L)'
;MRENKITRKIFTLLCVLTLIVGLGILNIPVYAEEIPQDRQLPRLVDDADLLTDSEEQELNTELDEISEKQQCDVVVVTENSLDGKSAQDYADDFFDYNGYGYGDEDSGVLFLVGMDERKWAITTYGYGITAFTDYGLEYMEDEFLSYLSDGEYMEAFSKYATLCDDLLTQARDGHPYDVDSDDDKPDIFTMIFWGVVDLLIGFVVAFIMAQV
;
A
#
# COMPACT_ATOMS: atom_id res chain seq x y z
N MET A 1 -58.38 -1.01 45.83
CA MET A 1 -57.07 -0.50 46.25
C MET A 1 -56.89 0.91 45.73
N ARG A 2 -56.87 1.87 46.68
CA ARG A 2 -56.81 3.31 46.38
C ARG A 2 -55.32 3.64 46.21
N GLU A 3 -54.80 3.69 44.99
CA GLU A 3 -53.44 4.17 44.72
C GLU A 3 -53.29 5.60 45.25
N ASN A 4 -52.26 5.78 46.08
CA ASN A 4 -52.02 7.03 46.75
C ASN A 4 -51.59 8.09 45.70
N LYS A 5 -52.30 9.21 45.59
CA LYS A 5 -51.99 10.33 44.67
C LYS A 5 -50.55 10.79 44.74
N ILE A 6 -49.91 10.57 45.91
CA ILE A 6 -48.51 10.89 46.12
C ILE A 6 -47.57 9.94 45.33
N THR A 7 -47.87 8.64 45.35
CA THR A 7 -47.08 7.61 44.63
C THR A 7 -47.08 7.84 43.12
N ARG A 8 -48.23 8.22 42.56
CA ARG A 8 -48.34 8.60 41.12
C ARG A 8 -47.54 9.84 40.78
N LYS A 9 -47.53 10.87 41.65
CA LYS A 9 -46.74 12.08 41.41
C LYS A 9 -45.24 11.81 41.51
N ILE A 10 -44.78 10.96 42.41
CA ILE A 10 -43.38 10.56 42.54
C ILE A 10 -42.95 9.73 41.31
N PHE A 11 -43.80 8.81 40.87
CA PHE A 11 -43.51 8.00 39.67
C PHE A 11 -43.41 8.85 38.38
N THR A 12 -44.36 9.84 38.24
CA THR A 12 -44.29 10.75 37.07
C THR A 12 -43.07 11.66 37.15
N LEU A 13 -42.66 12.13 38.31
CA LEU A 13 -41.47 12.93 38.49
C LEU A 13 -40.20 12.14 38.18
N LEU A 14 -40.16 10.87 38.59
CA LEU A 14 -39.03 9.97 38.28
C LEU A 14 -38.92 9.69 36.81
N CYS A 15 -40.04 9.45 36.09
CA CYS A 15 -40.04 9.24 34.65
C CYS A 15 -39.62 10.48 33.88
N VAL A 16 -40.02 11.68 34.33
CA VAL A 16 -39.57 12.95 33.69
C VAL A 16 -38.08 13.18 33.93
N LEU A 17 -37.58 12.86 35.14
CA LEU A 17 -36.17 13.00 35.45
C LEU A 17 -35.28 12.03 34.63
N THR A 18 -35.74 10.79 34.44
CA THR A 18 -35.04 9.81 33.59
C THR A 18 -35.06 10.22 32.13
N LEU A 19 -36.15 10.85 31.64
CA LEU A 19 -36.23 11.37 30.28
C LEU A 19 -35.29 12.55 30.05
N ILE A 20 -35.13 13.44 31.01
CA ILE A 20 -34.23 14.61 30.95
C ILE A 20 -32.77 14.16 30.98
N VAL A 21 -32.41 13.18 31.81
CA VAL A 21 -31.08 12.61 31.89
C VAL A 21 -30.75 11.85 30.60
N GLY A 22 -31.73 11.13 30.02
CA GLY A 22 -31.55 10.42 28.75
C GLY A 22 -31.33 11.34 27.53
N LEU A 23 -31.94 12.54 27.53
CA LEU A 23 -31.78 13.54 26.48
C LEU A 23 -30.48 14.37 26.60
N GLY A 24 -29.90 14.44 27.81
CA GLY A 24 -28.66 15.18 28.05
C GLY A 24 -27.38 14.45 27.66
N ILE A 25 -27.43 13.12 27.43
CA ILE A 25 -26.25 12.30 27.10
C ILE A 25 -25.96 12.25 25.58
N LEU A 26 -26.88 12.76 24.73
CA LEU A 26 -26.77 12.64 23.27
C LEU A 26 -25.99 13.76 22.58
N ASN A 27 -25.37 14.66 23.32
CA ASN A 27 -24.49 15.68 22.73
C ASN A 27 -23.03 15.46 23.16
N ILE A 28 -22.49 14.26 22.93
CA ILE A 28 -21.04 14.12 22.88
C ILE A 28 -20.65 14.61 21.48
N PRO A 29 -19.92 15.74 21.35
CA PRO A 29 -19.38 16.11 20.06
C PRO A 29 -18.41 14.99 19.66
N VAL A 30 -18.76 14.23 18.64
CA VAL A 30 -17.81 13.39 17.93
C VAL A 30 -16.96 14.37 17.15
N TYR A 31 -15.79 14.68 17.67
CA TYR A 31 -14.75 15.31 16.88
C TYR A 31 -14.27 14.23 15.90
N ALA A 32 -14.68 14.32 14.67
CA ALA A 32 -13.98 13.64 13.60
C ALA A 32 -12.56 14.25 13.58
N GLU A 33 -11.54 13.45 13.73
CA GLU A 33 -10.17 13.86 13.55
C GLU A 33 -10.08 14.36 12.09
N GLU A 34 -9.64 15.60 11.91
CA GLU A 34 -9.56 16.22 10.60
C GLU A 34 -8.33 15.64 9.90
N ILE A 35 -8.54 14.91 8.80
CA ILE A 35 -7.45 14.36 8.00
C ILE A 35 -6.63 15.54 7.43
N PRO A 36 -5.31 15.58 7.67
CA PRO A 36 -4.46 16.63 7.13
C PRO A 36 -4.52 16.65 5.59
N GLN A 37 -4.52 17.86 5.02
CA GLN A 37 -4.52 18.02 3.55
C GLN A 37 -3.10 17.96 2.98
N ASP A 38 -2.10 18.14 3.81
CA ASP A 38 -0.69 18.13 3.43
C ASP A 38 0.03 17.03 4.24
N ARG A 39 0.96 16.38 3.61
CA ARG A 39 1.83 15.37 4.23
C ARG A 39 2.58 15.91 5.45
N GLN A 40 2.48 15.23 6.57
CA GLN A 40 3.03 15.63 7.87
C GLN A 40 4.41 15.03 8.15
N LEU A 41 4.71 13.85 7.58
CA LEU A 41 5.93 13.07 7.82
C LEU A 41 6.71 12.84 6.51
N PRO A 42 8.01 12.50 6.56
CA PRO A 42 8.77 12.07 5.38
C PRO A 42 8.20 10.76 4.81
N ARG A 43 8.63 10.37 3.61
CA ARG A 43 8.19 9.12 2.95
C ARG A 43 8.84 7.87 3.56
N LEU A 44 9.92 8.03 4.29
CA LEU A 44 10.45 7.01 5.17
C LEU A 44 10.20 7.40 6.63
N VAL A 45 9.59 6.51 7.39
CA VAL A 45 9.45 6.60 8.85
C VAL A 45 9.99 5.30 9.44
N ASP A 46 11.15 5.35 10.09
CA ASP A 46 11.81 4.18 10.67
C ASP A 46 11.78 4.22 12.20
N ASP A 47 10.58 4.13 12.80
CA ASP A 47 10.39 4.16 14.25
C ASP A 47 10.87 2.86 14.94
N ALA A 48 11.10 1.80 14.16
CA ALA A 48 11.69 0.56 14.67
C ALA A 48 13.23 0.54 14.66
N ASP A 49 13.89 1.61 14.16
CA ASP A 49 15.35 1.76 14.11
C ASP A 49 16.05 0.56 13.41
N LEU A 50 15.51 0.19 12.23
CA LEU A 50 16.01 -0.93 11.43
C LEU A 50 17.14 -0.54 10.48
N LEU A 51 17.24 0.75 10.15
CA LEU A 51 18.22 1.29 9.23
C LEU A 51 19.25 2.16 9.97
N THR A 52 20.41 2.31 9.38
CA THR A 52 21.39 3.31 9.85
C THR A 52 21.01 4.70 9.31
N ASP A 53 21.47 5.78 9.97
CA ASP A 53 21.23 7.17 9.54
C ASP A 53 21.58 7.40 8.04
N SER A 54 22.59 6.68 7.52
CA SER A 54 23.00 6.78 6.10
C SER A 54 22.03 6.08 5.17
N GLU A 55 21.54 4.91 5.56
CA GLU A 55 20.55 4.14 4.82
C GLU A 55 19.19 4.84 4.82
N GLU A 56 18.79 5.43 5.95
CA GLU A 56 17.56 6.25 6.01
C GLU A 56 17.64 7.43 5.03
N GLN A 57 18.76 8.15 4.99
CA GLN A 57 18.93 9.28 4.08
C GLN A 57 18.91 8.83 2.61
N GLU A 58 19.56 7.71 2.29
CA GLU A 58 19.58 7.14 0.95
C GLU A 58 18.18 6.71 0.51
N LEU A 59 17.50 5.90 1.32
CA LEU A 59 16.16 5.40 1.01
C LEU A 59 15.12 6.53 0.94
N ASN A 60 15.15 7.48 1.87
CA ASN A 60 14.21 8.60 1.81
C ASN A 60 14.41 9.44 0.53
N THR A 61 15.65 9.61 0.07
CA THR A 61 15.93 10.29 -1.20
C THR A 61 15.38 9.50 -2.38
N GLU A 62 15.56 8.18 -2.40
CA GLU A 62 15.01 7.28 -3.43
C GLU A 62 13.48 7.34 -3.48
N LEU A 63 12.83 7.25 -2.32
CA LEU A 63 11.36 7.34 -2.22
C LEU A 63 10.83 8.70 -2.70
N ASP A 64 11.51 9.80 -2.35
CA ASP A 64 11.15 11.14 -2.80
C ASP A 64 11.30 11.29 -4.32
N GLU A 65 12.39 10.81 -4.91
CA GLU A 65 12.62 10.87 -6.35
C GLU A 65 11.57 10.06 -7.13
N ILE A 66 11.25 8.84 -6.67
CA ILE A 66 10.23 7.99 -7.29
C ILE A 66 8.85 8.64 -7.17
N SER A 67 8.49 9.13 -5.99
CA SER A 67 7.18 9.72 -5.75
C SER A 67 6.95 10.96 -6.63
N GLU A 68 7.94 11.85 -6.73
CA GLU A 68 7.84 13.04 -7.59
C GLU A 68 7.80 12.68 -9.08
N LYS A 69 8.59 11.70 -9.51
CA LYS A 69 8.59 11.19 -10.89
C LYS A 69 7.25 10.58 -11.25
N GLN A 70 6.71 9.77 -10.36
CA GLN A 70 5.50 8.99 -10.59
C GLN A 70 4.21 9.71 -10.18
N GLN A 71 4.29 10.88 -9.53
CA GLN A 71 3.13 11.59 -8.98
C GLN A 71 2.23 10.63 -8.16
N CYS A 72 2.86 9.85 -7.30
CA CYS A 72 2.25 8.86 -6.45
C CYS A 72 3.15 8.70 -5.22
N ASP A 73 2.65 8.91 -4.01
CA ASP A 73 3.46 8.76 -2.81
C ASP A 73 3.87 7.30 -2.63
N VAL A 74 5.18 7.04 -2.57
CA VAL A 74 5.76 5.73 -2.26
C VAL A 74 6.37 5.82 -0.88
N VAL A 75 5.79 5.09 0.08
CA VAL A 75 6.05 5.28 1.51
C VAL A 75 6.49 3.96 2.15
N VAL A 76 7.47 4.05 3.06
CA VAL A 76 7.91 2.95 3.93
C VAL A 76 7.76 3.37 5.37
N VAL A 77 7.15 2.52 6.18
CA VAL A 77 6.94 2.74 7.61
C VAL A 77 7.37 1.49 8.37
N THR A 78 8.21 1.67 9.38
CA THR A 78 8.53 0.62 10.34
C THR A 78 8.08 1.03 11.73
N GLU A 79 7.47 0.10 12.45
CA GLU A 79 6.95 0.32 13.79
C GLU A 79 7.38 -0.78 14.74
N ASN A 80 7.65 -0.41 15.99
CA ASN A 80 7.93 -1.39 17.02
C ASN A 80 6.68 -2.21 17.35
N SER A 81 5.52 -1.57 17.46
CA SER A 81 4.23 -2.21 17.76
C SER A 81 3.09 -1.59 16.99
N LEU A 82 2.13 -2.40 16.60
CA LEU A 82 0.89 -1.96 15.93
C LEU A 82 -0.25 -1.66 16.90
N ASP A 83 0.03 -1.59 18.21
CA ASP A 83 -0.90 -1.25 19.28
C ASP A 83 -2.21 -2.08 19.28
N GLY A 84 -2.11 -3.34 18.84
CA GLY A 84 -3.21 -4.30 18.76
C GLY A 84 -4.11 -4.17 17.53
N LYS A 85 -3.77 -3.28 16.59
CA LYS A 85 -4.42 -3.21 15.27
C LYS A 85 -3.93 -4.33 14.35
N SER A 86 -4.68 -4.63 13.30
CA SER A 86 -4.13 -5.39 12.17
C SER A 86 -3.10 -4.54 11.42
N ALA A 87 -2.15 -5.17 10.71
CA ALA A 87 -1.18 -4.42 9.93
C ALA A 87 -1.87 -3.58 8.84
N GLN A 88 -2.94 -4.10 8.25
CA GLN A 88 -3.71 -3.37 7.25
C GLN A 88 -4.39 -2.13 7.85
N ASP A 89 -5.15 -2.30 8.96
CA ASP A 89 -5.83 -1.16 9.59
C ASP A 89 -4.83 -0.09 10.07
N TYR A 90 -3.63 -0.51 10.53
CA TYR A 90 -2.59 0.43 10.94
C TYR A 90 -2.02 1.20 9.74
N ALA A 91 -1.73 0.51 8.63
CA ALA A 91 -1.21 1.11 7.41
C ALA A 91 -2.21 2.12 6.80
N ASP A 92 -3.49 1.75 6.76
CA ASP A 92 -4.56 2.61 6.26
C ASP A 92 -4.68 3.88 7.12
N ASP A 93 -4.78 3.72 8.45
CA ASP A 93 -4.83 4.85 9.40
C ASP A 93 -3.57 5.73 9.31
N PHE A 94 -2.38 5.12 9.17
CA PHE A 94 -1.12 5.85 9.08
C PHE A 94 -1.06 6.72 7.83
N PHE A 95 -1.49 6.19 6.69
CA PHE A 95 -1.57 6.93 5.44
C PHE A 95 -2.51 8.13 5.57
N ASP A 96 -3.74 7.90 6.02
CA ASP A 96 -4.77 8.91 6.11
C ASP A 96 -4.41 10.01 7.13
N TYR A 97 -4.06 9.63 8.37
CA TYR A 97 -3.83 10.60 9.45
C TYR A 97 -2.55 11.41 9.31
N ASN A 98 -1.62 11.00 8.45
CA ASN A 98 -0.42 11.75 8.16
C ASN A 98 -0.48 12.51 6.83
N GLY A 99 -1.65 12.51 6.16
CA GLY A 99 -1.89 13.27 4.94
C GLY A 99 -1.00 12.87 3.78
N TYR A 100 -0.73 11.56 3.66
CA TYR A 100 -0.06 11.03 2.48
C TYR A 100 -1.02 11.00 1.30
N GLY A 101 -0.45 10.99 0.11
CA GLY A 101 -1.18 10.96 -1.15
C GLY A 101 -0.77 12.10 -2.06
N TYR A 102 -0.49 11.79 -3.31
CA TYR A 102 -0.05 12.77 -4.31
C TYR A 102 -1.24 13.29 -5.11
N GLY A 103 -1.39 14.62 -5.14
CA GLY A 103 -2.41 15.31 -5.94
C GLY A 103 -3.83 15.15 -5.43
N ASP A 104 -4.80 15.53 -6.27
CA ASP A 104 -6.23 15.59 -5.91
C ASP A 104 -6.88 14.20 -5.71
N GLU A 105 -6.21 13.13 -6.12
CA GLU A 105 -6.68 11.75 -6.01
C GLU A 105 -6.04 11.01 -4.82
N ASP A 106 -5.22 11.68 -4.03
CA ASP A 106 -4.46 11.10 -2.91
C ASP A 106 -3.70 9.82 -3.30
N SER A 107 -3.04 9.88 -4.48
CA SER A 107 -2.39 8.70 -5.08
C SER A 107 -1.19 8.27 -4.27
N GLY A 108 -1.16 7.00 -3.85
CA GLY A 108 -0.05 6.48 -3.06
C GLY A 108 -0.05 4.98 -2.84
N VAL A 109 1.07 4.51 -2.33
CA VAL A 109 1.30 3.15 -1.83
C VAL A 109 2.17 3.23 -0.59
N LEU A 110 1.79 2.52 0.47
CA LEU A 110 2.53 2.48 1.73
C LEU A 110 2.82 1.03 2.12
N PHE A 111 4.09 0.76 2.42
CA PHE A 111 4.56 -0.52 2.97
C PHE A 111 4.86 -0.35 4.46
N LEU A 112 4.12 -1.06 5.30
CA LEU A 112 4.26 -1.09 6.75
C LEU A 112 4.92 -2.38 7.21
N VAL A 113 5.85 -2.27 8.16
CA VAL A 113 6.45 -3.40 8.89
C VAL A 113 6.27 -3.20 10.40
N GLY A 114 5.56 -4.10 11.07
CA GLY A 114 5.38 -4.15 12.53
C GLY A 114 6.25 -5.24 13.16
N MET A 115 7.24 -4.85 13.95
CA MET A 115 8.28 -5.75 14.43
C MET A 115 7.82 -6.70 15.54
N ASP A 116 7.07 -6.22 16.52
CA ASP A 116 6.61 -7.05 17.65
C ASP A 116 5.64 -8.13 17.17
N GLU A 117 4.72 -7.78 16.28
CA GLU A 117 3.74 -8.68 15.69
C GLU A 117 4.32 -9.53 14.56
N ARG A 118 5.47 -9.17 14.02
CA ARG A 118 6.07 -9.76 12.82
C ARG A 118 5.08 -9.80 11.67
N LYS A 119 4.47 -8.65 11.42
CA LYS A 119 3.47 -8.46 10.36
C LYS A 119 3.87 -7.29 9.50
N TRP A 120 3.41 -7.36 8.29
CA TRP A 120 3.53 -6.28 7.33
C TRP A 120 2.20 -6.12 6.56
N ALA A 121 2.04 -4.99 5.90
CA ALA A 121 0.95 -4.73 4.98
C ALA A 121 1.40 -3.76 3.90
N ILE A 122 0.75 -3.83 2.73
CA ILE A 122 0.81 -2.81 1.71
C ILE A 122 -0.60 -2.26 1.53
N THR A 123 -0.75 -0.92 1.57
CA THR A 123 -1.99 -0.25 1.26
C THR A 123 -1.81 0.68 0.07
N THR A 124 -2.87 0.84 -0.75
CA THR A 124 -2.84 1.60 -2.00
C THR A 124 -4.00 2.56 -2.09
N TYR A 125 -3.75 3.78 -2.62
CA TYR A 125 -4.72 4.85 -2.72
C TYR A 125 -4.70 5.50 -4.11
N GLY A 126 -5.84 6.09 -4.49
CA GLY A 126 -5.96 6.84 -5.74
C GLY A 126 -5.47 6.03 -6.96
N TYR A 127 -4.54 6.59 -7.74
CA TYR A 127 -3.96 5.89 -8.89
C TYR A 127 -3.19 4.63 -8.50
N GLY A 128 -2.68 4.55 -7.27
CA GLY A 128 -2.02 3.34 -6.75
C GLY A 128 -2.90 2.09 -6.85
N ILE A 129 -4.22 2.20 -6.62
CA ILE A 129 -5.16 1.07 -6.76
C ILE A 129 -5.17 0.49 -8.18
N THR A 130 -4.97 1.34 -9.19
CA THR A 130 -4.92 0.90 -10.59
C THR A 130 -3.56 0.32 -10.98
N ALA A 131 -2.49 0.89 -10.42
CA ALA A 131 -1.12 0.50 -10.76
C ALA A 131 -0.68 -0.79 -10.06
N PHE A 132 -1.09 -0.96 -8.81
CA PHE A 132 -0.77 -2.11 -7.97
C PHE A 132 -1.94 -3.08 -7.93
N THR A 133 -2.09 -3.89 -8.97
CA THR A 133 -3.08 -4.96 -9.03
C THR A 133 -2.78 -6.04 -8.00
N ASP A 134 -3.75 -6.90 -7.68
CA ASP A 134 -3.53 -8.02 -6.75
C ASP A 134 -2.34 -8.89 -7.19
N TYR A 135 -2.20 -9.13 -8.49
CA TYR A 135 -1.10 -9.90 -9.07
C TYR A 135 0.24 -9.16 -9.00
N GLY A 136 0.21 -7.83 -9.21
CA GLY A 136 1.39 -6.97 -9.05
C GLY A 136 1.89 -6.93 -7.60
N LEU A 137 0.98 -6.89 -6.63
CA LEU A 137 1.32 -6.95 -5.21
C LEU A 137 1.91 -8.30 -4.83
N GLU A 138 1.33 -9.43 -5.28
CA GLU A 138 1.87 -10.78 -5.05
C GLU A 138 3.28 -10.92 -5.64
N TYR A 139 3.50 -10.42 -6.85
CA TYR A 139 4.84 -10.37 -7.46
C TYR A 139 5.84 -9.56 -6.63
N MET A 140 5.43 -8.38 -6.13
CA MET A 140 6.29 -7.56 -5.27
C MET A 140 6.66 -8.29 -3.99
N GLU A 141 5.66 -8.92 -3.34
CA GLU A 141 5.86 -9.70 -2.11
C GLU A 141 6.91 -10.80 -2.29
N ASP A 142 6.81 -11.59 -3.33
CA ASP A 142 7.76 -12.66 -3.64
C ASP A 142 9.20 -12.15 -3.80
N GLU A 143 9.36 -10.93 -4.32
CA GLU A 143 10.66 -10.33 -4.61
C GLU A 143 11.37 -9.74 -3.38
N PHE A 144 10.64 -9.20 -2.38
CA PHE A 144 11.27 -8.56 -1.22
C PHE A 144 11.16 -9.35 0.10
N LEU A 145 10.21 -10.30 0.23
CA LEU A 145 9.98 -11.01 1.50
C LEU A 145 11.17 -11.81 2.00
N SER A 146 12.02 -12.34 1.11
CA SER A 146 13.23 -13.05 1.52
C SER A 146 14.20 -12.13 2.26
N TYR A 147 14.44 -10.93 1.74
CA TYR A 147 15.30 -9.92 2.36
C TYR A 147 14.74 -9.50 3.72
N LEU A 148 13.44 -9.23 3.80
CA LEU A 148 12.77 -8.88 5.04
C LEU A 148 12.90 -9.98 6.10
N SER A 149 12.75 -11.25 5.69
CA SER A 149 12.87 -12.43 6.58
C SER A 149 14.29 -12.67 7.08
N ASP A 150 15.29 -12.32 6.27
CA ASP A 150 16.70 -12.48 6.60
C ASP A 150 17.25 -11.28 7.42
N GLY A 151 16.44 -10.22 7.60
CA GLY A 151 16.82 -9.00 8.31
C GLY A 151 17.65 -8.03 7.46
N GLU A 152 17.67 -8.21 6.16
CA GLU A 152 18.30 -7.33 5.16
C GLU A 152 17.30 -6.21 4.79
N TYR A 153 17.04 -5.31 5.78
CA TYR A 153 15.95 -4.34 5.68
C TYR A 153 16.17 -3.30 4.58
N MET A 154 17.38 -2.78 4.44
CA MET A 154 17.67 -1.80 3.38
C MET A 154 17.43 -2.41 1.99
N GLU A 155 17.88 -3.65 1.77
CA GLU A 155 17.66 -4.38 0.51
C GLU A 155 16.18 -4.62 0.25
N ALA A 156 15.40 -4.99 1.29
CA ALA A 156 13.96 -5.18 1.18
C ALA A 156 13.24 -3.90 0.76
N PHE A 157 13.57 -2.78 1.41
CA PHE A 157 12.91 -1.49 1.16
C PHE A 157 13.33 -0.86 -0.16
N SER A 158 14.61 -0.93 -0.56
CA SER A 158 15.05 -0.50 -1.89
C SER A 158 14.45 -1.36 -3.01
N LYS A 159 14.31 -2.68 -2.77
CA LYS A 159 13.61 -3.56 -3.72
C LYS A 159 12.14 -3.16 -3.87
N TYR A 160 11.44 -2.92 -2.75
CA TYR A 160 10.08 -2.40 -2.77
C TYR A 160 9.99 -1.08 -3.56
N ALA A 161 10.86 -0.11 -3.29
CA ALA A 161 10.88 1.18 -3.97
C ALA A 161 11.08 1.04 -5.49
N THR A 162 12.06 0.23 -5.91
CA THR A 162 12.33 -0.06 -7.32
C THR A 162 11.12 -0.71 -8.01
N LEU A 163 10.49 -1.69 -7.36
CA LEU A 163 9.29 -2.34 -7.90
C LEU A 163 8.11 -1.38 -8.02
N CYS A 164 7.95 -0.45 -7.06
CA CYS A 164 6.94 0.60 -7.17
C CYS A 164 7.17 1.47 -8.41
N ASP A 165 8.41 1.89 -8.67
CA ASP A 165 8.74 2.69 -9.87
C ASP A 165 8.42 1.94 -11.17
N ASP A 166 8.77 0.65 -11.22
CA ASP A 166 8.54 -0.21 -12.38
C ASP A 166 7.04 -0.43 -12.64
N LEU A 167 6.26 -0.79 -11.62
CA LEU A 167 4.82 -1.04 -11.75
C LEU A 167 4.04 0.23 -12.07
N LEU A 168 4.38 1.35 -11.45
CA LEU A 168 3.79 2.65 -11.77
C LEU A 168 4.11 3.07 -13.22
N THR A 169 5.34 2.82 -13.70
CA THR A 169 5.72 3.09 -15.09
C THR A 169 4.92 2.23 -16.05
N GLN A 170 4.80 0.93 -15.81
CA GLN A 170 4.03 0.02 -16.66
C GLN A 170 2.55 0.39 -16.71
N ALA A 171 1.97 0.74 -15.56
CA ALA A 171 0.57 1.15 -15.48
C ALA A 171 0.31 2.45 -16.25
N ARG A 172 1.25 3.44 -16.22
CA ARG A 172 1.14 4.68 -16.99
C ARG A 172 1.24 4.45 -18.50
N ASP A 173 1.99 3.43 -18.91
CA ASP A 173 2.07 3.00 -20.31
C ASP A 173 0.81 2.24 -20.76
N GLY A 174 -0.18 2.06 -19.87
CA GLY A 174 -1.45 1.39 -20.14
C GLY A 174 -1.40 -0.13 -20.00
N HIS A 175 -0.36 -0.66 -19.38
CA HIS A 175 -0.12 -2.09 -19.18
C HIS A 175 0.17 -2.39 -17.69
N PRO A 176 -0.78 -2.18 -16.76
CA PRO A 176 -0.57 -2.55 -15.37
C PRO A 176 -0.21 -4.04 -15.28
N TYR A 177 0.67 -4.37 -14.35
CA TYR A 177 1.14 -5.75 -14.18
C TYR A 177 -0.02 -6.62 -13.68
N ASP A 178 -0.48 -7.56 -14.51
CA ASP A 178 -1.61 -8.42 -14.25
C ASP A 178 -1.34 -9.82 -14.82
N VAL A 179 -2.23 -10.78 -14.56
CA VAL A 179 -2.17 -12.19 -14.99
C VAL A 179 -1.78 -12.33 -16.48
N ASP A 180 -2.28 -11.43 -17.32
CA ASP A 180 -1.96 -11.41 -18.75
C ASP A 180 -0.54 -10.89 -19.06
N SER A 181 0.13 -10.25 -18.10
CA SER A 181 1.46 -9.66 -18.30
C SER A 181 2.59 -10.68 -18.26
N ASP A 182 2.38 -11.81 -17.61
CA ASP A 182 3.39 -12.88 -17.52
C ASP A 182 3.33 -13.85 -18.70
N ASP A 183 2.14 -14.00 -19.33
CA ASP A 183 1.96 -14.85 -20.53
C ASP A 183 2.51 -14.21 -21.83
N ASP A 184 2.70 -12.88 -21.84
CA ASP A 184 3.16 -12.14 -23.04
C ASP A 184 4.69 -11.94 -23.12
N LYS A 185 5.47 -12.30 -22.11
CA LYS A 185 6.93 -12.37 -22.23
C LYS A 185 7.29 -13.66 -22.97
N PRO A 186 7.64 -13.60 -24.28
CA PRO A 186 8.12 -14.79 -24.95
C PRO A 186 9.34 -15.27 -24.16
N ASP A 187 9.23 -16.47 -23.57
CA ASP A 187 10.33 -17.15 -22.91
C ASP A 187 11.58 -17.02 -23.81
N ILE A 188 12.69 -16.57 -23.19
CA ILE A 188 13.97 -16.42 -23.90
C ILE A 188 14.29 -17.67 -24.74
N PHE A 189 13.92 -18.85 -24.26
CA PHE A 189 14.00 -20.10 -24.99
C PHE A 189 13.14 -20.10 -26.27
N THR A 190 11.92 -19.59 -26.18
CA THR A 190 11.00 -19.48 -27.33
C THR A 190 11.51 -18.46 -28.36
N MET A 191 12.05 -17.32 -27.91
CA MET A 191 12.66 -16.34 -28.80
C MET A 191 13.91 -16.90 -29.52
N ILE A 192 14.80 -17.59 -28.80
CA ILE A 192 15.97 -18.25 -29.36
C ILE A 192 15.57 -19.36 -30.33
N PHE A 193 14.56 -20.17 -29.98
CA PHE A 193 14.05 -21.27 -30.78
C PHE A 193 13.53 -20.75 -32.14
N TRP A 194 12.66 -19.74 -32.14
CA TRP A 194 12.11 -19.14 -33.35
C TRP A 194 13.20 -18.44 -34.17
N GLY A 195 14.15 -17.77 -33.53
CA GLY A 195 15.32 -17.18 -34.24
C GLY A 195 16.18 -18.23 -34.95
N VAL A 196 16.40 -19.39 -34.35
CA VAL A 196 17.13 -20.51 -34.94
C VAL A 196 16.33 -21.13 -36.12
N VAL A 197 15.01 -21.28 -35.96
CA VAL A 197 14.11 -21.78 -36.98
C VAL A 197 14.11 -20.86 -38.22
N ASP A 198 14.00 -19.56 -38.03
CA ASP A 198 14.06 -18.57 -39.13
C ASP A 198 15.41 -18.61 -39.86
N LEU A 199 16.52 -18.76 -39.13
CA LEU A 199 17.84 -18.86 -39.69
C LEU A 199 18.02 -20.15 -40.53
N LEU A 200 17.46 -21.29 -40.07
CA LEU A 200 17.45 -22.55 -40.79
C LEU A 200 16.60 -22.46 -42.06
N ILE A 201 15.42 -21.86 -41.99
CA ILE A 201 14.55 -21.66 -43.17
C ILE A 201 15.26 -20.78 -44.19
N GLY A 202 15.88 -19.67 -43.76
CA GLY A 202 16.67 -18.79 -44.63
C GLY A 202 17.80 -19.52 -45.31
N PHE A 203 18.51 -20.42 -44.60
CA PHE A 203 19.59 -21.21 -45.15
C PHE A 203 19.11 -22.23 -46.20
N VAL A 204 17.99 -22.90 -45.93
CA VAL A 204 17.38 -23.85 -46.88
C VAL A 204 16.93 -23.15 -48.15
N VAL A 205 16.27 -21.99 -48.03
CA VAL A 205 15.83 -21.20 -49.20
C VAL A 205 17.05 -20.72 -50.00
N ALA A 206 18.08 -20.20 -49.37
CA ALA A 206 19.30 -19.76 -50.02
C ALA A 206 20.03 -20.92 -50.75
N PHE A 207 20.04 -22.11 -50.12
CA PHE A 207 20.63 -23.32 -50.71
C PHE A 207 19.90 -23.77 -51.98
N ILE A 208 18.54 -23.76 -51.93
CA ILE A 208 17.70 -24.11 -53.08
C ILE A 208 17.92 -23.09 -54.21
N MET A 209 17.95 -21.81 -53.91
CA MET A 209 18.19 -20.76 -54.92
C MET A 209 19.59 -20.80 -55.52
N ALA A 210 20.59 -21.32 -54.84
CA ALA A 210 21.94 -21.47 -55.33
C ALA A 210 22.13 -22.69 -56.28
N GLN A 211 21.12 -23.59 -56.35
CA GLN A 211 21.15 -24.78 -57.22
C GLN A 211 20.31 -24.62 -58.47
N VAL A 212 19.62 -23.51 -58.64
CA VAL A 212 18.88 -23.12 -59.85
C VAL A 212 19.71 -22.15 -60.68
#